data_e8147d71a90daded74a40dc05a98382f
#
_entry.id   e8147d71a90daded74a40dc05a98382f
#
_cell.length_a   1.000
_cell.length_b   1.000
_cell.length_c   1.000
_cell.angle_alpha   90.00
_cell.angle_beta   90.00
_cell.angle_gamma   90.00
#
_symmetry.space_group_name_H-M   'P 1'
#
loop_
_entity.id
_entity.type
_entity.pdbx_description
1 polymer ?
#
loop_
_entity_poly.entity_id
_entity_poly.type
_entity_poly.pdbx_seq_one_letter_code
_entity_poly.pdbx_strand_id
1 'polypeptide(L)'
;EAPVVQYSFRLGEEQVPVNPLIGQRLRLEYLGAIHCSHCGKRTKTSFSQGYCYPCMTKLAQCDVCIMAPEKCHYDAGTCREPSWGEQFCMTDHVVYLANSSGIKVGITRATQLPTRWLDQGASQALPIMRVATRQQSGFVEDLFRSQVADKTNWRALLKGDAQAVDLVAVRE
;
A
#
# COMPACT_ATOMS: atom_id res chain seq x y z
N GLU A 1 -17.17 7.16 -21.38
CA GLU A 1 -15.84 6.53 -21.16
C GLU A 1 -15.40 6.75 -19.73
N ALA A 2 -14.82 5.74 -19.09
CA ALA A 2 -14.24 5.92 -17.78
C ALA A 2 -13.00 6.83 -17.86
N PRO A 3 -12.76 7.72 -16.87
CA PRO A 3 -11.60 8.59 -16.91
C PRO A 3 -10.30 7.78 -16.87
N VAL A 4 -9.36 8.12 -17.74
CA VAL A 4 -8.04 7.48 -17.77
C VAL A 4 -7.24 7.93 -16.56
N VAL A 5 -6.71 6.95 -15.80
CA VAL A 5 -5.85 7.23 -14.64
C VAL A 5 -4.56 7.92 -15.09
N GLN A 6 -4.20 9.01 -14.46
CA GLN A 6 -2.97 9.74 -14.71
C GLN A 6 -1.93 9.40 -13.65
N TYR A 7 -0.74 9.01 -14.10
CA TYR A 7 0.39 8.70 -13.22
C TYR A 7 1.50 9.72 -13.39
N SER A 8 2.21 10.03 -12.31
CA SER A 8 3.38 10.89 -12.32
C SER A 8 4.50 10.32 -11.46
N PHE A 9 5.75 10.46 -11.91
CA PHE A 9 6.92 10.31 -11.04
C PHE A 9 7.14 11.59 -10.24
N ARG A 10 7.31 11.46 -8.95
CA ARG A 10 7.74 12.55 -8.10
C ARG A 10 9.27 12.54 -7.99
N LEU A 11 9.91 13.57 -8.51
CA LEU A 11 11.36 13.76 -8.52
C LEU A 11 11.70 15.02 -7.73
N GLY A 12 11.85 14.88 -6.40
CA GLY A 12 11.96 16.03 -5.50
C GLY A 12 10.65 16.83 -5.47
N GLU A 13 10.69 18.08 -5.89
CA GLU A 13 9.52 18.97 -5.99
C GLU A 13 8.82 18.89 -7.36
N GLU A 14 9.43 18.23 -8.34
CA GLU A 14 8.87 18.11 -9.68
C GLU A 14 7.97 16.88 -9.81
N GLN A 15 6.93 17.01 -10.66
CA GLN A 15 6.07 15.90 -11.05
C GLN A 15 6.19 15.69 -12.55
N VAL A 16 6.70 14.52 -12.96
CA VAL A 16 6.86 14.15 -14.35
C VAL A 16 5.70 13.23 -14.76
N PRO A 17 4.80 13.66 -15.67
CA PRO A 17 3.72 12.81 -16.14
C PRO A 17 4.25 11.54 -16.80
N VAL A 18 3.71 10.38 -16.42
CA VAL A 18 4.15 9.06 -16.92
C VAL A 18 3.36 8.61 -18.15
N ASN A 19 2.07 8.93 -18.22
CA ASN A 19 1.21 8.46 -19.30
C ASN A 19 1.75 8.78 -20.72
N PRO A 20 2.31 9.98 -20.99
CA PRO A 20 2.91 10.27 -22.29
C PRO A 20 4.19 9.47 -22.58
N LEU A 21 4.78 8.86 -21.56
CA LEU A 21 6.03 8.10 -21.69
C LEU A 21 5.79 6.61 -21.96
N ILE A 22 4.53 6.15 -21.96
CA ILE A 22 4.18 4.76 -22.25
C ILE A 22 4.66 4.39 -23.65
N GLY A 23 5.37 3.27 -23.77
CA GLY A 23 5.97 2.80 -25.01
C GLY A 23 7.32 3.46 -25.36
N GLN A 24 7.77 4.46 -24.61
CA GLN A 24 9.06 5.09 -24.80
C GLN A 24 10.17 4.43 -23.98
N ARG A 25 11.41 4.59 -24.43
CA ARG A 25 12.58 4.13 -23.68
C ARG A 25 12.95 5.17 -22.63
N LEU A 26 12.96 4.78 -21.36
CA LEU A 26 13.36 5.62 -20.23
C LEU A 26 14.76 5.21 -19.74
N ARG A 27 15.52 6.19 -19.26
CA ARG A 27 16.78 5.96 -18.54
C ARG A 27 16.64 6.49 -17.13
N LEU A 28 16.81 5.60 -16.15
CA LEU A 28 16.90 5.93 -14.72
C LEU A 28 18.37 5.84 -14.31
N GLU A 29 18.92 6.92 -13.79
CA GLU A 29 20.32 7.00 -13.40
C GLU A 29 20.44 7.26 -11.90
N TYR A 30 21.17 6.38 -11.21
CA TYR A 30 21.47 6.56 -9.80
C TYR A 30 22.64 7.52 -9.63
N LEU A 31 22.43 8.63 -8.94
CA LEU A 31 23.42 9.70 -8.76
C LEU A 31 24.37 9.48 -7.57
N GLY A 32 24.41 8.28 -6.99
CA GLY A 32 25.36 7.94 -5.92
C GLY A 32 25.00 8.45 -4.52
N ALA A 33 23.78 8.96 -4.33
CA ALA A 33 23.32 9.44 -3.04
C ALA A 33 21.92 8.91 -2.71
N ILE A 34 21.73 8.50 -1.45
CA ILE A 34 20.44 8.14 -0.88
C ILE A 34 20.15 9.11 0.24
N HIS A 35 18.96 9.71 0.24
CA HIS A 35 18.48 10.60 1.29
C HIS A 35 17.25 10.02 1.96
N CYS A 36 17.18 10.16 3.28
CA CYS A 36 16.02 9.73 4.06
C CYS A 36 14.79 10.56 3.69
N SER A 37 13.70 9.89 3.34
CA SER A 37 12.42 10.54 2.95
C SER A 37 11.80 11.38 4.07
N HIS A 38 12.16 11.11 5.35
CA HIS A 38 11.62 11.84 6.49
C HIS A 38 12.52 13.01 6.90
N CYS A 39 13.81 12.77 7.14
CA CYS A 39 14.71 13.79 7.72
C CYS A 39 15.68 14.41 6.70
N GLY A 40 15.67 13.99 5.43
CA GLY A 40 16.55 14.50 4.38
C GLY A 40 18.03 14.10 4.51
N LYS A 41 18.46 13.50 5.61
CA LYS A 41 19.87 13.16 5.83
C LYS A 41 20.34 12.10 4.85
N ARG A 42 21.56 12.26 4.36
CA ARG A 42 22.22 11.24 3.54
C ARG A 42 22.41 9.95 4.33
N THR A 43 22.13 8.82 3.70
CA THR A 43 22.29 7.48 4.29
C THR A 43 22.98 6.55 3.30
N LYS A 44 23.62 5.51 3.80
CA LYS A 44 24.24 4.47 2.97
C LYS A 44 23.24 3.39 2.56
N THR A 45 22.16 3.23 3.34
CA THR A 45 21.14 2.19 3.16
C THR A 45 19.76 2.78 3.37
N SER A 46 18.81 2.39 2.53
CA SER A 46 17.39 2.71 2.68
C SER A 46 16.71 1.58 3.47
N PHE A 47 16.06 1.93 4.58
CA PHE A 47 15.24 1.04 5.39
C PHE A 47 13.76 1.36 5.17
N SER A 48 12.88 0.38 5.30
CA SER A 48 11.41 0.55 5.17
C SER A 48 11.02 1.48 4.02
N GLN A 49 11.63 1.27 2.85
CA GLN A 49 11.30 1.99 1.61
C GLN A 49 11.58 3.52 1.66
N GLY A 50 12.68 3.93 2.23
CA GLY A 50 13.11 5.33 2.10
C GLY A 50 13.67 5.98 3.37
N TYR A 51 13.76 5.28 4.49
CA TYR A 51 14.18 5.87 5.76
C TYR A 51 15.65 5.55 6.09
N CYS A 52 16.33 6.46 6.81
CA CYS A 52 17.57 6.13 7.50
C CYS A 52 17.27 5.28 8.75
N TYR A 53 18.28 4.59 9.26
CA TYR A 53 18.10 3.71 10.44
C TYR A 53 17.48 4.41 11.65
N PRO A 54 17.93 5.63 12.08
CA PRO A 54 17.29 6.32 13.19
C PRO A 54 15.80 6.66 12.97
N CYS A 55 15.40 6.99 11.75
CA CYS A 55 13.99 7.24 11.44
C CYS A 55 13.20 5.93 11.41
N MET A 56 13.75 4.88 10.81
CA MET A 56 13.11 3.56 10.76
C MET A 56 12.82 3.01 12.15
N THR A 57 13.71 3.25 13.13
CA THR A 57 13.52 2.75 14.51
C THR A 57 12.53 3.57 15.35
N LYS A 58 12.25 4.83 14.96
CA LYS A 58 11.44 5.74 15.78
C LYS A 58 10.04 5.99 15.26
N LEU A 59 9.88 6.08 13.94
CA LEU A 59 8.61 6.47 13.33
C LEU A 59 7.54 5.38 13.45
N ALA A 60 6.30 5.77 13.72
CA ALA A 60 5.16 4.86 13.76
C ALA A 60 4.93 4.16 12.42
N GLN A 61 5.11 4.88 11.31
CA GLN A 61 4.97 4.31 9.95
C GLN A 61 6.05 3.28 9.58
N CYS A 62 7.04 3.07 10.44
CA CYS A 62 8.06 2.04 10.28
C CYS A 62 7.91 0.91 11.31
N ASP A 63 6.89 0.95 12.14
CA ASP A 63 6.66 -0.06 13.16
C ASP A 63 6.21 -1.40 12.53
N VAL A 64 6.42 -2.48 13.27
CA VAL A 64 6.05 -3.84 12.84
C VAL A 64 4.56 -3.96 12.53
N CYS A 65 3.70 -3.27 13.27
CA CYS A 65 2.25 -3.26 13.06
C CYS A 65 1.82 -2.62 11.72
N ILE A 66 2.70 -1.93 11.02
CA ILE A 66 2.42 -1.46 9.66
C ILE A 66 2.37 -2.63 8.66
N MET A 67 3.21 -3.64 8.87
CA MET A 67 3.24 -4.85 8.03
C MET A 67 2.38 -5.99 8.59
N ALA A 68 2.04 -5.95 9.87
CA ALA A 68 1.25 -6.94 10.59
C ALA A 68 0.22 -6.20 11.49
N PRO A 69 -0.87 -5.68 10.91
CA PRO A 69 -1.81 -4.80 11.61
C PRO A 69 -2.48 -5.45 12.82
N GLU A 70 -2.63 -6.75 12.81
CA GLU A 70 -3.13 -7.55 13.92
C GLU A 70 -2.27 -7.43 15.18
N LYS A 71 -0.99 -7.08 15.02
CA LYS A 71 -0.02 -6.85 16.12
C LYS A 71 0.00 -5.41 16.64
N CYS A 72 -1.02 -4.61 16.30
CA CYS A 72 -1.11 -3.25 16.79
C CYS A 72 -1.12 -3.24 18.33
N HIS A 73 -0.32 -2.36 18.90
CA HIS A 73 -0.15 -2.23 20.35
C HIS A 73 -0.52 -0.82 20.86
N TYR A 74 -1.41 -0.14 20.11
CA TYR A 74 -1.90 1.19 20.47
C TYR A 74 -2.64 1.16 21.82
N ASP A 75 -3.57 0.23 22.00
CA ASP A 75 -4.35 0.09 23.23
C ASP A 75 -3.48 -0.31 24.46
N ALA A 76 -2.32 -0.90 24.22
CA ALA A 76 -1.32 -1.17 25.24
C ALA A 76 -0.52 0.09 25.66
N GLY A 77 -0.76 1.25 25.03
CA GLY A 77 -0.07 2.50 25.32
C GLY A 77 1.39 2.52 24.85
N THR A 78 1.82 1.61 24.00
CA THR A 78 3.20 1.47 23.54
C THR A 78 3.43 1.88 22.10
N CYS A 79 2.41 2.47 21.44
CA CYS A 79 2.55 3.02 20.10
C CYS A 79 3.67 4.06 20.05
N ARG A 80 4.54 4.00 19.05
CA ARG A 80 5.70 4.91 18.90
C ARG A 80 5.28 6.38 18.80
N GLU A 81 4.18 6.65 18.10
CA GLU A 81 3.63 7.99 17.90
C GLU A 81 2.09 7.91 18.00
N PRO A 82 1.51 8.04 19.21
CA PRO A 82 0.07 7.88 19.40
C PRO A 82 -0.78 8.81 18.53
N SER A 83 -0.40 10.08 18.38
CA SER A 83 -1.12 11.05 17.54
C SER A 83 -1.12 10.67 16.06
N TRP A 84 -0.05 10.06 15.56
CA TRP A 84 -0.02 9.47 14.23
C TRP A 84 -0.94 8.25 14.17
N GLY A 85 -0.93 7.41 15.19
CA GLY A 85 -1.82 6.25 15.32
C GLY A 85 -3.29 6.65 15.28
N GLU A 86 -3.69 7.70 16.00
CA GLU A 86 -5.05 8.26 15.99
C GLU A 86 -5.46 8.69 14.58
N GLN A 87 -4.59 9.41 13.90
CA GLN A 87 -4.87 9.95 12.57
C GLN A 87 -4.94 8.85 11.48
N PHE A 88 -4.12 7.81 11.58
CA PHE A 88 -3.92 6.85 10.48
C PHE A 88 -4.38 5.42 10.77
N CYS A 89 -4.46 5.02 12.03
CA CYS A 89 -4.82 3.66 12.42
C CYS A 89 -6.18 3.57 13.11
N MET A 90 -6.55 4.58 13.93
CA MET A 90 -7.82 4.63 14.64
C MET A 90 -8.90 5.34 13.81
N THR A 91 -8.97 5.02 12.55
CA THR A 91 -9.93 5.55 11.58
C THR A 91 -10.51 4.40 10.77
N ASP A 92 -11.62 4.67 10.07
CA ASP A 92 -12.29 3.68 9.24
C ASP A 92 -11.36 3.04 8.20
N HIS A 93 -11.32 1.73 8.22
CA HIS A 93 -10.62 0.89 7.25
C HIS A 93 -11.60 0.02 6.47
N VAL A 94 -11.21 -0.29 5.25
CA VAL A 94 -11.96 -1.16 4.35
C VAL A 94 -11.12 -2.40 4.07
N VAL A 95 -11.72 -3.56 4.27
CA VAL A 95 -11.23 -4.83 3.75
C VAL A 95 -11.88 -5.06 2.38
N TYR A 96 -11.11 -5.46 1.40
CA TYR A 96 -11.57 -5.60 0.03
C TYR A 96 -10.94 -6.80 -0.66
N LEU A 97 -11.64 -7.33 -1.65
CA LEU A 97 -11.06 -8.23 -2.65
C LEU A 97 -10.57 -7.39 -3.83
N ALA A 98 -9.43 -7.74 -4.38
CA ALA A 98 -8.90 -7.13 -5.59
C ALA A 98 -8.35 -8.19 -6.54
N ASN A 99 -8.59 -7.99 -7.83
CA ASN A 99 -7.98 -8.76 -8.89
C ASN A 99 -6.89 -7.93 -9.57
N SER A 100 -5.64 -8.31 -9.39
CA SER A 100 -4.50 -7.65 -10.01
C SER A 100 -3.60 -8.64 -10.77
N SER A 101 -3.13 -9.67 -10.10
CA SER A 101 -2.40 -10.81 -10.66
C SER A 101 -3.05 -12.14 -10.25
N GLY A 102 -4.31 -12.09 -9.93
CA GLY A 102 -5.16 -13.04 -9.26
C GLY A 102 -5.87 -12.37 -8.10
N ILE A 103 -6.85 -13.06 -7.53
CA ILE A 103 -7.65 -12.56 -6.42
C ILE A 103 -6.79 -12.50 -5.17
N LYS A 104 -6.87 -11.38 -4.47
CA LYS A 104 -6.24 -11.18 -3.17
C LYS A 104 -7.14 -10.41 -2.24
N VAL A 105 -6.98 -10.62 -0.93
CA VAL A 105 -7.51 -9.74 0.10
C VAL A 105 -6.55 -8.57 0.34
N GLY A 106 -7.08 -7.43 0.68
CA GLY A 106 -6.29 -6.25 1.04
C GLY A 106 -7.05 -5.34 1.98
N ILE A 107 -6.31 -4.49 2.67
CA ILE A 107 -6.85 -3.50 3.60
C ILE A 107 -6.38 -2.10 3.22
N THR A 108 -7.20 -1.11 3.52
CA THR A 108 -6.83 0.30 3.34
C THR A 108 -7.71 1.20 4.21
N ARG A 109 -7.24 2.41 4.50
CA ARG A 109 -8.12 3.45 5.06
C ARG A 109 -9.22 3.79 4.07
N ALA A 110 -10.42 4.03 4.55
CA ALA A 110 -11.55 4.37 3.70
C ALA A 110 -11.27 5.60 2.81
N THR A 111 -10.50 6.56 3.31
CA THR A 111 -10.08 7.77 2.58
C THR A 111 -9.08 7.53 1.44
N GLN A 112 -8.50 6.34 1.35
CA GLN A 112 -7.53 5.98 0.31
C GLN A 112 -8.17 5.24 -0.87
N LEU A 113 -9.48 5.12 -0.90
CA LEU A 113 -10.20 4.56 -2.04
C LEU A 113 -10.59 5.65 -3.03
N PRO A 114 -10.48 5.45 -4.33
CA PRO A 114 -9.99 4.25 -5.03
C PRO A 114 -8.47 4.19 -5.25
N THR A 115 -7.70 5.20 -4.80
CA THR A 115 -6.25 5.34 -5.08
C THR A 115 -5.48 4.06 -4.74
N ARG A 116 -5.80 3.41 -3.61
CA ARG A 116 -5.13 2.18 -3.21
C ARG A 116 -5.30 1.03 -4.21
N TRP A 117 -6.45 0.94 -4.86
CA TRP A 117 -6.69 -0.07 -5.90
C TRP A 117 -5.87 0.20 -7.16
N LEU A 118 -5.81 1.48 -7.56
CA LEU A 118 -5.02 1.94 -8.70
C LEU A 118 -3.52 1.68 -8.47
N ASP A 119 -3.00 2.03 -7.28
CA ASP A 119 -1.59 1.80 -6.91
C ASP A 119 -1.19 0.31 -6.94
N GLN A 120 -2.15 -0.58 -6.75
CA GLN A 120 -1.92 -2.02 -6.80
C GLN A 120 -2.13 -2.62 -8.20
N GLY A 121 -2.48 -1.82 -9.19
CA GLY A 121 -2.80 -2.28 -10.53
C GLY A 121 -4.03 -3.22 -10.56
N ALA A 122 -5.01 -2.97 -9.70
CA ALA A 122 -6.22 -3.78 -9.67
C ALA A 122 -7.10 -3.48 -10.88
N SER A 123 -7.45 -4.51 -11.65
CA SER A 123 -8.43 -4.43 -12.73
C SER A 123 -9.87 -4.47 -12.22
N GLN A 124 -10.08 -5.10 -11.08
CA GLN A 124 -11.37 -5.20 -10.37
C GLN A 124 -11.13 -5.10 -8.87
N ALA A 125 -12.05 -4.46 -8.14
CA ALA A 125 -12.01 -4.43 -6.68
C ALA A 125 -13.43 -4.39 -6.10
N LEU A 126 -13.62 -5.08 -4.97
CA LEU A 126 -14.90 -5.16 -4.25
C LEU A 126 -14.65 -4.96 -2.75
N PRO A 127 -15.17 -3.90 -2.13
CA PRO A 127 -15.20 -3.77 -0.68
C PRO A 127 -16.06 -4.89 -0.07
N ILE A 128 -15.55 -5.56 0.95
CA ILE A 128 -16.27 -6.66 1.62
C ILE A 128 -16.63 -6.32 3.06
N MET A 129 -15.83 -5.47 3.73
CA MET A 129 -16.09 -5.09 5.10
C MET A 129 -15.54 -3.70 5.41
N ARG A 130 -16.21 -2.95 6.28
CA ARG A 130 -15.72 -1.70 6.87
C ARG A 130 -15.60 -1.87 8.37
N VAL A 131 -14.47 -1.47 8.93
CA VAL A 131 -14.13 -1.61 10.35
C VAL A 131 -13.56 -0.30 10.88
N ALA A 132 -13.65 -0.08 12.19
CA ALA A 132 -13.29 1.18 12.81
C ALA A 132 -11.77 1.42 12.93
N THR A 133 -10.95 0.35 12.91
CA THR A 133 -9.51 0.47 13.10
C THR A 133 -8.70 -0.37 12.13
N ARG A 134 -7.43 0.02 11.93
CA ARG A 134 -6.47 -0.77 11.16
C ARG A 134 -6.25 -2.16 11.74
N GLN A 135 -6.22 -2.29 13.06
CA GLN A 135 -6.04 -3.58 13.72
C GLN A 135 -7.17 -4.55 13.39
N GLN A 136 -8.42 -4.08 13.49
CA GLN A 136 -9.58 -4.89 13.11
C GLN A 136 -9.51 -5.36 11.66
N SER A 137 -9.09 -4.46 10.74
CA SER A 137 -8.91 -4.87 9.35
C SER A 137 -7.81 -5.91 9.18
N GLY A 138 -6.75 -5.85 10.00
CA GLY A 138 -5.68 -6.84 10.01
C GLY A 138 -6.14 -8.22 10.48
N PHE A 139 -6.98 -8.29 11.51
CA PHE A 139 -7.58 -9.55 11.95
C PHE A 139 -8.44 -10.20 10.86
N VAL A 140 -9.24 -9.39 10.15
CA VAL A 140 -10.06 -9.88 9.04
C VAL A 140 -9.17 -10.35 7.89
N GLU A 141 -8.15 -9.58 7.51
CA GLU A 141 -7.19 -9.96 6.47
C GLU A 141 -6.49 -11.29 6.79
N ASP A 142 -6.08 -11.47 8.05
CA ASP A 142 -5.41 -12.71 8.50
C ASP A 142 -6.32 -13.94 8.41
N LEU A 143 -7.60 -13.79 8.73
CA LEU A 143 -8.59 -14.87 8.56
C LEU A 143 -8.72 -15.29 7.08
N PHE A 144 -8.70 -14.33 6.15
CA PHE A 144 -8.83 -14.61 4.73
C PHE A 144 -7.55 -15.15 4.08
N ARG A 145 -6.38 -15.00 4.69
CA ARG A 145 -5.09 -15.49 4.14
C ARG A 145 -5.05 -16.97 3.83
N SER A 146 -5.82 -17.76 4.56
CA SER A 146 -5.89 -19.21 4.33
C SER A 146 -6.66 -19.57 3.06
N GLN A 147 -7.49 -18.67 2.55
CA GLN A 147 -8.40 -18.90 1.42
C GLN A 147 -8.02 -18.09 0.19
N VAL A 148 -7.48 -16.89 0.39
CA VAL A 148 -7.16 -15.93 -0.68
C VAL A 148 -5.75 -15.39 -0.48
N ALA A 149 -4.99 -15.21 -1.54
CA ALA A 149 -3.66 -14.60 -1.47
C ALA A 149 -3.71 -13.18 -0.87
N ASP A 150 -2.67 -12.79 -0.15
CA ASP A 150 -2.49 -11.43 0.39
C ASP A 150 -1.48 -10.61 -0.43
N LYS A 151 -0.73 -11.25 -1.33
CA LYS A 151 0.36 -10.64 -2.09
C LYS A 151 0.13 -10.65 -3.60
N THR A 152 0.52 -9.55 -4.22
CA THR A 152 0.54 -9.46 -5.68
C THR A 152 1.73 -10.22 -6.26
N ASN A 153 1.48 -11.09 -7.25
CA ASN A 153 2.54 -11.60 -8.09
C ASN A 153 2.88 -10.56 -9.15
N TRP A 154 3.90 -9.75 -8.90
CA TRP A 154 4.30 -8.65 -9.79
C TRP A 154 4.68 -9.10 -11.21
N ARG A 155 5.22 -10.32 -11.37
CA ARG A 155 5.55 -10.86 -12.69
C ARG A 155 4.31 -11.16 -13.52
N ALA A 156 3.27 -11.72 -12.90
CA ALA A 156 1.97 -11.95 -13.55
C ALA A 156 1.26 -10.63 -13.85
N LEU A 157 1.32 -9.67 -12.91
CA LEU A 157 0.76 -8.33 -13.10
C LEU A 157 1.35 -7.62 -14.33
N LEU A 158 2.69 -7.67 -14.49
CA LEU A 158 3.36 -7.06 -15.64
C LEU A 158 3.04 -7.72 -16.99
N LYS A 159 2.57 -8.98 -16.99
CA LYS A 159 2.10 -9.65 -18.21
C LYS A 159 0.70 -9.21 -18.64
N GLY A 160 -0.05 -8.57 -17.76
CA GLY A 160 -1.40 -8.10 -18.06
C GLY A 160 -2.46 -9.19 -18.20
N ASP A 161 -2.21 -10.39 -17.66
CA ASP A 161 -3.04 -11.59 -17.86
C ASP A 161 -4.20 -11.72 -16.84
N ALA A 162 -4.54 -10.68 -16.11
CA ALA A 162 -5.62 -10.75 -15.12
C ALA A 162 -6.97 -10.94 -15.80
N GLN A 163 -7.47 -12.17 -15.79
CA GLN A 163 -8.81 -12.50 -16.29
C GLN A 163 -9.87 -11.89 -15.36
N ALA A 164 -10.97 -11.42 -15.94
CA ALA A 164 -12.10 -10.94 -15.15
C ALA A 164 -12.70 -12.08 -14.32
N VAL A 165 -13.03 -11.80 -13.07
CA VAL A 165 -13.59 -12.76 -12.11
C VAL A 165 -14.83 -12.16 -11.47
N ASP A 166 -15.80 -13.01 -11.14
CA ASP A 166 -16.94 -12.60 -10.34
C ASP A 166 -16.52 -12.49 -8.86
N LEU A 167 -16.14 -11.28 -8.46
CA LEU A 167 -15.72 -11.01 -7.07
C LEU A 167 -16.88 -11.14 -6.06
N VAL A 168 -18.13 -11.04 -6.50
CA VAL A 168 -19.29 -11.23 -5.64
C VAL A 168 -19.43 -12.72 -5.28
N ALA A 169 -19.32 -13.61 -6.26
CA ALA A 169 -19.32 -15.04 -6.02
C ALA A 169 -18.13 -15.52 -5.16
N VAL A 170 -17.00 -14.82 -5.23
CA VAL A 170 -15.84 -15.13 -4.37
C VAL A 170 -16.05 -14.69 -2.91
N ARG A 171 -16.84 -13.64 -2.70
CA ARG A 171 -17.16 -13.13 -1.35
C ARG A 171 -18.12 -14.07 -0.58
N GLU A 172 -19.03 -14.77 -1.27
CA GLU A 172 -20.04 -15.70 -0.74
C GLU A 172 -19.44 -17.05 -0.34
#